data_36de774924589ad1e3201d67c47621e1
#
_entry.id   36de774924589ad1e3201d67c47621e1
#
_cell.length_a   1.000
_cell.length_b   1.000
_cell.length_c   1.000
_cell.angle_alpha   90.00
_cell.angle_beta   90.00
_cell.angle_gamma   90.00
#
_symmetry.space_group_name_H-M   'P 1'
#
loop_
_entity.id
_entity.type
_entity.pdbx_description
1 polymer ?
#
loop_
_entity_poly.entity_id
_entity_poly.type
_entity_poly.pdbx_seq_one_letter_code
_entity_poly.pdbx_strand_id
1 'polypeptide(L)'
;YLIPARGEPRKLVHRIESAMLDSLPGEKILYAGREELTKGLAKLLGRGKKLAMQYSPNNRIPYVSMVDAGTVELVRSFKKTVVTSAELVQKFEARWSPDQLQSHLQAGRVMDGIMQQAFGQASAYVSQRKPLTEYALQQWIMEQFKSNLLMAEDEPIVAVGPNSGDPHYGPKAGASRPIQAGDFLLIDMWA
;
A
#
# COMPACT_ATOMS: atom_id res chain seq x y z
N TYR A 1 -14.68 -10.50 -10.55
CA TYR A 1 -13.87 -11.07 -11.61
C TYR A 1 -13.39 -12.46 -11.21
N LEU A 2 -13.51 -13.43 -12.09
CA LEU A 2 -13.04 -14.79 -11.87
C LEU A 2 -12.03 -15.19 -12.96
N ILE A 3 -10.84 -15.61 -12.53
CA ILE A 3 -9.81 -16.20 -13.40
C ILE A 3 -9.83 -17.72 -13.15
N PRO A 4 -10.32 -18.54 -14.08
CA PRO A 4 -10.29 -19.99 -13.89
C PRO A 4 -8.87 -20.54 -14.10
N ALA A 5 -8.57 -21.69 -13.51
CA ALA A 5 -7.29 -22.36 -13.74
C ALA A 5 -7.09 -22.79 -15.20
N ARG A 6 -8.18 -22.96 -15.96
CA ARG A 6 -8.20 -23.26 -17.40
C ARG A 6 -9.43 -22.62 -18.03
N GLY A 7 -9.28 -22.06 -19.23
CA GLY A 7 -10.34 -21.38 -19.97
C GLY A 7 -10.36 -19.87 -19.74
N GLU A 8 -11.39 -19.22 -20.27
CA GLU A 8 -11.50 -17.76 -20.29
C GLU A 8 -11.99 -17.17 -18.96
N PRO A 9 -11.47 -15.99 -18.59
CA PRO A 9 -11.99 -15.24 -17.44
C PRO A 9 -13.45 -14.85 -17.59
N ARG A 10 -14.09 -14.50 -16.48
CA ARG A 10 -15.49 -14.07 -16.43
C ARG A 10 -15.67 -12.91 -15.44
N LYS A 11 -16.61 -12.03 -15.76
CA LYS A 11 -16.95 -10.83 -14.97
C LYS A 11 -18.41 -10.87 -14.57
N LEU A 12 -18.73 -10.48 -13.36
CA LEU A 12 -20.08 -10.23 -12.89
C LEU A 12 -20.16 -8.78 -12.41
N VAL A 13 -20.92 -7.95 -13.09
CA VAL A 13 -20.92 -6.50 -12.92
C VAL A 13 -22.35 -5.99 -12.75
N HIS A 14 -22.55 -5.04 -11.84
CA HIS A 14 -23.84 -4.41 -11.68
C HIS A 14 -24.19 -3.53 -12.88
N ARG A 15 -25.47 -3.51 -13.31
CA ARG A 15 -25.92 -2.75 -14.50
C ARG A 15 -25.66 -1.25 -14.40
N ILE A 16 -25.72 -0.68 -13.19
CA ILE A 16 -25.47 0.75 -12.97
C ILE A 16 -23.99 1.08 -13.29
N GLU A 17 -23.09 0.14 -13.07
CA GLU A 17 -21.65 0.28 -13.29
C GLU A 17 -21.18 -0.63 -14.43
N SER A 18 -21.97 -0.70 -15.50
CA SER A 18 -21.77 -1.69 -16.57
C SER A 18 -20.39 -1.64 -17.24
N ALA A 19 -19.69 -0.51 -17.19
CA ALA A 19 -18.34 -0.34 -17.71
C ALA A 19 -17.23 -0.84 -16.75
N MET A 20 -17.58 -1.15 -15.49
CA MET A 20 -16.60 -1.68 -14.54
C MET A 20 -15.95 -2.95 -15.07
N LEU A 21 -14.65 -3.07 -14.93
CA LEU A 21 -13.82 -4.18 -15.41
C LEU A 21 -13.74 -4.29 -16.95
N ASP A 22 -14.10 -3.27 -17.73
CA ASP A 22 -14.03 -3.34 -19.20
C ASP A 22 -12.60 -3.42 -19.74
N SER A 23 -11.63 -2.92 -18.97
CA SER A 23 -10.21 -3.09 -19.27
C SER A 23 -9.70 -4.53 -19.14
N LEU A 24 -10.46 -5.41 -18.47
CA LEU A 24 -10.08 -6.81 -18.28
C LEU A 24 -10.74 -7.70 -19.32
N PRO A 25 -10.09 -8.79 -19.77
CA PRO A 25 -10.68 -9.73 -20.73
C PRO A 25 -11.80 -10.59 -20.10
N GLY A 26 -12.55 -11.29 -20.91
CA GLY A 26 -13.50 -12.33 -20.51
C GLY A 26 -14.98 -11.97 -20.63
N GLU A 27 -15.83 -12.99 -20.53
CA GLU A 27 -17.28 -12.88 -20.63
C GLU A 27 -17.85 -12.02 -19.50
N LYS A 28 -18.72 -11.06 -19.84
CA LYS A 28 -19.39 -10.19 -18.89
C LYS A 28 -20.82 -10.69 -18.62
N ILE A 29 -21.17 -10.84 -17.36
CA ILE A 29 -22.52 -11.11 -16.87
C ILE A 29 -22.99 -9.85 -16.14
N LEU A 30 -24.18 -9.34 -16.51
CA LEU A 30 -24.77 -8.18 -15.84
C LEU A 30 -25.86 -8.63 -14.87
N TYR A 31 -25.99 -7.92 -13.75
CA TYR A 31 -27.07 -8.10 -12.77
C TYR A 31 -27.58 -6.75 -12.27
N ALA A 32 -28.84 -6.69 -11.81
CA ALA A 32 -29.43 -5.51 -11.19
C ALA A 32 -29.89 -5.77 -9.75
N GLY A 33 -30.51 -6.89 -9.50
CA GLY A 33 -31.08 -7.22 -8.18
C GLY A 33 -30.49 -8.49 -7.57
N ARG A 34 -30.93 -8.80 -6.35
CA ARG A 34 -30.41 -9.92 -5.55
C ARG A 34 -30.57 -11.28 -6.24
N GLU A 35 -31.68 -11.49 -6.91
CA GLU A 35 -31.93 -12.75 -7.62
C GLU A 35 -30.99 -12.91 -8.82
N GLU A 36 -30.81 -11.84 -9.61
CA GLU A 36 -29.89 -11.86 -10.75
C GLU A 36 -28.43 -11.99 -10.28
N LEU A 37 -28.05 -11.35 -9.17
CA LEU A 37 -26.74 -11.55 -8.54
C LEU A 37 -26.50 -13.03 -8.21
N THR A 38 -27.49 -13.68 -7.57
CA THR A 38 -27.37 -15.10 -7.18
C THR A 38 -27.22 -16.01 -8.41
N LYS A 39 -28.04 -15.81 -9.44
CA LYS A 39 -27.94 -16.55 -10.70
C LYS A 39 -26.61 -16.27 -11.44
N GLY A 40 -26.22 -15.00 -11.47
CA GLY A 40 -24.96 -14.56 -12.06
C GLY A 40 -23.74 -15.17 -11.37
N LEU A 41 -23.75 -15.21 -10.04
CA LEU A 41 -22.69 -15.85 -9.24
C LEU A 41 -22.63 -17.36 -9.53
N ALA A 42 -23.76 -18.05 -9.58
CA ALA A 42 -23.78 -19.47 -9.92
C ALA A 42 -23.12 -19.73 -11.29
N LYS A 43 -23.43 -18.89 -12.30
CA LYS A 43 -22.82 -18.95 -13.64
C LYS A 43 -21.33 -18.61 -13.59
N LEU A 44 -20.95 -17.53 -12.88
CA LEU A 44 -19.56 -17.10 -12.73
C LEU A 44 -18.71 -18.20 -12.11
N LEU A 45 -19.14 -18.76 -10.98
CA LEU A 45 -18.40 -19.77 -10.21
C LEU A 45 -18.31 -21.12 -10.93
N GLY A 46 -19.29 -21.43 -11.74
CA GLY A 46 -19.29 -22.65 -12.55
C GLY A 46 -19.10 -23.94 -11.73
N ARG A 47 -18.45 -24.94 -12.33
CA ARG A 47 -18.29 -26.30 -11.73
C ARG A 47 -17.10 -26.42 -10.78
N GLY A 48 -16.18 -25.45 -10.74
CA GLY A 48 -15.01 -25.44 -9.86
C GLY A 48 -15.42 -25.60 -8.39
N LYS A 49 -14.74 -26.47 -7.65
CA LYS A 49 -15.04 -26.70 -6.24
C LYS A 49 -14.24 -25.80 -5.30
N LYS A 50 -13.02 -25.43 -5.70
CA LYS A 50 -12.04 -24.68 -4.89
C LYS A 50 -11.82 -23.31 -5.52
N LEU A 51 -11.90 -22.27 -4.69
CA LEU A 51 -11.73 -20.87 -5.09
C LEU A 51 -10.71 -20.19 -4.19
N ALA A 52 -9.71 -19.58 -4.79
CA ALA A 52 -8.82 -18.66 -4.09
C ALA A 52 -9.47 -17.27 -4.05
N MET A 53 -9.54 -16.67 -2.88
CA MET A 53 -10.04 -15.30 -2.68
C MET A 53 -9.06 -14.52 -1.83
N GLN A 54 -9.09 -13.19 -1.92
CA GLN A 54 -8.32 -12.31 -1.03
C GLN A 54 -8.89 -12.39 0.40
N TYR A 55 -8.75 -13.55 0.97
CA TYR A 55 -9.26 -13.98 2.28
C TYR A 55 -8.10 -14.57 3.09
N SER A 56 -7.93 -14.10 4.32
CA SER A 56 -6.94 -14.64 5.25
C SER A 56 -7.63 -15.39 6.40
N PRO A 57 -7.53 -16.72 6.47
CA PRO A 57 -8.07 -17.50 7.57
C PRO A 57 -7.51 -17.01 8.91
N ASN A 58 -8.40 -16.74 9.88
CA ASN A 58 -8.04 -16.19 11.20
C ASN A 58 -7.24 -14.87 11.13
N ASN A 59 -7.37 -14.15 10.03
CA ASN A 59 -6.66 -12.87 9.77
C ASN A 59 -5.13 -12.96 9.98
N ARG A 60 -4.53 -14.09 9.65
CA ARG A 60 -3.07 -14.32 9.84
C ARG A 60 -2.21 -13.39 8.99
N ILE A 61 -2.72 -12.96 7.83
CA ILE A 61 -2.06 -12.03 6.91
C ILE A 61 -3.08 -10.94 6.56
N PRO A 62 -3.19 -9.87 7.38
CA PRO A 62 -4.20 -8.83 7.19
C PRO A 62 -4.17 -8.20 5.80
N TYR A 63 -3.00 -7.99 5.23
CA TYR A 63 -2.80 -7.34 3.92
C TYR A 63 -3.45 -8.07 2.74
N VAL A 64 -3.71 -9.37 2.85
CA VAL A 64 -4.42 -10.12 1.79
C VAL A 64 -5.91 -10.28 2.10
N SER A 65 -6.40 -9.75 3.23
CA SER A 65 -7.80 -9.88 3.65
C SER A 65 -8.64 -8.72 3.12
N MET A 66 -8.87 -8.71 1.80
CA MET A 66 -9.57 -7.65 1.08
C MET A 66 -11.04 -7.97 0.81
N VAL A 67 -11.45 -9.24 0.95
CA VAL A 67 -12.84 -9.65 0.76
C VAL A 67 -13.57 -9.67 2.09
N ASP A 68 -14.79 -9.11 2.11
CA ASP A 68 -15.63 -9.11 3.31
C ASP A 68 -16.17 -10.51 3.64
N ALA A 69 -16.53 -10.71 4.93
CA ALA A 69 -17.01 -11.99 5.44
C ALA A 69 -18.29 -12.45 4.75
N GLY A 70 -19.23 -11.53 4.48
CA GLY A 70 -20.50 -11.85 3.83
C GLY A 70 -20.32 -12.38 2.41
N THR A 71 -19.37 -11.83 1.65
CA THR A 71 -19.00 -12.35 0.32
C THR A 71 -18.39 -13.75 0.41
N VAL A 72 -17.53 -14.01 1.40
CA VAL A 72 -16.98 -15.35 1.63
C VAL A 72 -18.11 -16.35 1.97
N GLU A 73 -19.03 -15.98 2.85
CA GLU A 73 -20.18 -16.80 3.22
C GLU A 73 -21.09 -17.08 2.01
N LEU A 74 -21.37 -16.04 1.21
CA LEU A 74 -22.15 -16.15 0.00
C LEU A 74 -21.53 -17.12 -1.00
N VAL A 75 -20.21 -17.05 -1.22
CA VAL A 75 -19.51 -18.00 -2.11
C VAL A 75 -19.54 -19.42 -1.55
N ARG A 76 -19.35 -19.58 -0.24
CA ARG A 76 -19.46 -20.90 0.43
C ARG A 76 -20.87 -21.50 0.33
N SER A 77 -21.92 -20.70 0.31
CA SER A 77 -23.30 -21.16 0.14
C SER A 77 -23.54 -21.90 -1.19
N PHE A 78 -22.72 -21.64 -2.21
CA PHE A 78 -22.68 -22.39 -3.47
C PHE A 78 -21.89 -23.71 -3.39
N LYS A 79 -21.65 -24.21 -2.20
CA LYS A 79 -20.86 -25.43 -1.93
C LYS A 79 -19.43 -25.35 -2.48
N LYS A 80 -18.84 -24.15 -2.40
CA LYS A 80 -17.43 -23.90 -2.77
C LYS A 80 -16.54 -23.91 -1.55
N THR A 81 -15.35 -24.47 -1.70
CA THR A 81 -14.27 -24.34 -0.72
C THR A 81 -13.49 -23.06 -1.01
N VAL A 82 -13.58 -22.08 -0.12
CA VAL A 82 -12.80 -20.86 -0.22
C VAL A 82 -11.45 -21.07 0.48
N VAL A 83 -10.38 -20.79 -0.25
CA VAL A 83 -8.99 -20.79 0.23
C VAL A 83 -8.38 -19.39 0.05
N THR A 84 -7.29 -19.12 0.76
CA THR A 84 -6.56 -17.88 0.59
C THR A 84 -5.88 -17.78 -0.78
N SER A 85 -5.81 -16.56 -1.34
CA SER A 85 -4.99 -16.24 -2.52
C SER A 85 -3.60 -15.71 -2.15
N ALA A 86 -3.18 -15.79 -0.89
CA ALA A 86 -1.92 -15.19 -0.42
C ALA A 86 -0.71 -15.59 -1.27
N GLU A 87 -0.61 -16.87 -1.63
CA GLU A 87 0.48 -17.38 -2.49
C GLU A 87 0.49 -16.73 -3.88
N LEU A 88 -0.70 -16.46 -4.46
CA LEU A 88 -0.80 -15.77 -5.74
C LEU A 88 -0.42 -14.30 -5.61
N VAL A 89 -0.92 -13.62 -4.58
CA VAL A 89 -0.57 -12.23 -4.29
C VAL A 89 0.94 -12.12 -4.09
N GLN A 90 1.52 -12.94 -3.24
CA GLN A 90 2.96 -12.95 -2.99
C GLN A 90 3.77 -13.18 -4.28
N LYS A 91 3.31 -14.06 -5.17
CA LYS A 91 4.01 -14.35 -6.41
C LYS A 91 4.09 -13.14 -7.35
N PHE A 92 3.05 -12.31 -7.39
CA PHE A 92 2.96 -11.19 -8.32
C PHE A 92 3.36 -9.86 -7.69
N GLU A 93 3.06 -9.65 -6.41
CA GLU A 93 3.28 -8.37 -5.71
C GLU A 93 4.65 -8.33 -4.98
N ALA A 94 5.09 -9.47 -4.39
CA ALA A 94 6.30 -9.50 -3.56
C ALA A 94 7.57 -9.99 -4.30
N ARG A 95 7.46 -10.39 -5.56
CA ARG A 95 8.61 -10.77 -6.39
C ARG A 95 8.96 -9.67 -7.36
N TRP A 96 10.12 -9.10 -7.19
CA TRP A 96 10.63 -8.07 -8.06
C TRP A 96 11.24 -8.63 -9.36
N SER A 97 11.03 -7.92 -10.45
CA SER A 97 11.82 -8.11 -11.67
C SER A 97 13.25 -7.57 -11.47
N PRO A 98 14.19 -7.92 -12.35
CA PRO A 98 15.52 -7.31 -12.31
C PRO A 98 15.49 -5.78 -12.36
N ASP A 99 14.60 -5.18 -13.15
CA ASP A 99 14.46 -3.74 -13.28
C ASP A 99 13.90 -3.10 -12.00
N GLN A 100 12.90 -3.73 -11.38
CA GLN A 100 12.37 -3.29 -10.08
C GLN A 100 13.45 -3.34 -8.99
N LEU A 101 14.26 -4.42 -8.96
CA LEU A 101 15.39 -4.50 -8.03
C LEU A 101 16.40 -3.38 -8.27
N GLN A 102 16.75 -3.08 -9.52
CA GLN A 102 17.68 -1.98 -9.83
C GLN A 102 17.12 -0.62 -9.43
N SER A 103 15.83 -0.37 -9.68
CA SER A 103 15.12 0.84 -9.25
C SER A 103 15.18 0.99 -7.73
N HIS A 104 14.86 -0.08 -6.99
CA HIS A 104 14.94 -0.08 -5.53
C HIS A 104 16.35 0.19 -5.00
N LEU A 105 17.35 -0.45 -5.56
CA LEU A 105 18.77 -0.22 -5.17
C LEU A 105 19.22 1.21 -5.48
N GLN A 106 18.73 1.81 -6.55
CA GLN A 106 18.99 3.21 -6.87
C GLN A 106 18.29 4.14 -5.87
N ALA A 107 17.01 3.93 -5.60
CA ALA A 107 16.27 4.68 -4.58
C ALA A 107 16.97 4.61 -3.22
N GLY A 108 17.41 3.41 -2.79
CA GLY A 108 18.15 3.24 -1.55
C GLY A 108 19.41 4.09 -1.47
N ARG A 109 20.24 4.12 -2.53
CA ARG A 109 21.46 4.97 -2.57
C ARG A 109 21.12 6.46 -2.47
N VAL A 110 20.06 6.90 -3.13
CA VAL A 110 19.62 8.31 -3.05
C VAL A 110 19.12 8.63 -1.65
N MET A 111 18.32 7.73 -1.07
CA MET A 111 17.80 7.86 0.31
C MET A 111 18.95 7.97 1.34
N ASP A 112 19.96 7.12 1.24
CA ASP A 112 21.15 7.19 2.11
C ASP A 112 21.84 8.55 2.00
N GLY A 113 21.97 9.08 0.79
CA GLY A 113 22.54 10.41 0.56
C GLY A 113 21.71 11.53 1.18
N ILE A 114 20.38 11.47 1.02
CA ILE A 114 19.46 12.45 1.61
C ILE A 114 19.51 12.38 3.15
N MET A 115 19.54 11.19 3.74
CA MET A 115 19.63 11.00 5.18
C MET A 115 20.92 11.63 5.73
N GLN A 116 22.08 11.36 5.12
CA GLN A 116 23.34 11.97 5.53
C GLN A 116 23.31 13.49 5.43
N GLN A 117 22.75 14.04 4.35
CA GLN A 117 22.61 15.47 4.15
C GLN A 117 21.64 16.09 5.18
N ALA A 118 20.56 15.41 5.54
CA ALA A 118 19.61 15.88 6.55
C ALA A 118 20.27 16.03 7.93
N PHE A 119 21.04 15.03 8.38
CA PHE A 119 21.82 15.14 9.61
C PHE A 119 22.93 16.20 9.50
N GLY A 120 23.59 16.32 8.36
CA GLY A 120 24.58 17.36 8.10
C GLY A 120 23.99 18.76 8.18
N GLN A 121 22.80 18.96 7.61
CA GLN A 121 22.06 20.21 7.69
C GLN A 121 21.66 20.54 9.13
N ALA A 122 21.10 19.59 9.87
CA ALA A 122 20.75 19.78 11.26
C ALA A 122 21.99 20.19 12.09
N SER A 123 23.10 19.49 11.93
CA SER A 123 24.37 19.81 12.60
C SER A 123 24.89 21.21 12.24
N ALA A 124 24.85 21.59 10.96
CA ALA A 124 25.30 22.91 10.49
C ALA A 124 24.45 24.06 11.08
N TYR A 125 23.12 23.90 11.08
CA TYR A 125 22.23 24.92 11.65
C TYR A 125 22.44 25.08 13.16
N VAL A 126 22.53 23.98 13.89
CA VAL A 126 22.79 24.00 15.33
C VAL A 126 24.13 24.65 15.64
N SER A 127 25.20 24.29 14.93
CA SER A 127 26.54 24.85 15.11
C SER A 127 26.60 26.35 14.83
N GLN A 128 25.84 26.83 13.84
CA GLN A 128 25.75 28.24 13.48
C GLN A 128 24.71 28.99 14.31
N ARG A 129 24.06 28.34 15.28
CA ARG A 129 22.95 28.90 16.08
C ARG A 129 21.81 29.47 15.23
N LYS A 130 21.57 28.86 14.07
CA LYS A 130 20.44 29.18 13.21
C LYS A 130 19.21 28.36 13.63
N PRO A 131 17.99 28.93 13.56
CA PRO A 131 16.80 28.18 13.88
C PRO A 131 16.53 27.11 12.81
N LEU A 132 16.30 25.88 13.24
CA LEU A 132 15.79 24.78 12.42
C LEU A 132 14.76 24.02 13.24
N THR A 133 13.59 23.79 12.68
CA THR A 133 12.54 23.01 13.34
C THR A 133 12.39 21.62 12.69
N GLU A 134 11.75 20.69 13.39
CA GLU A 134 11.39 19.38 12.87
C GLU A 134 10.65 19.52 11.53
N TYR A 135 9.66 20.42 11.47
CA TYR A 135 8.90 20.68 10.25
C TYR A 135 9.77 21.23 9.11
N ALA A 136 10.63 22.17 9.40
CA ALA A 136 11.50 22.75 8.36
C ALA A 136 12.48 21.70 7.78
N LEU A 137 12.99 20.80 8.60
CA LEU A 137 13.86 19.71 8.14
C LEU A 137 13.05 18.66 7.36
N GLN A 138 11.84 18.32 7.78
CA GLN A 138 10.93 17.47 7.04
C GLN A 138 10.65 18.01 5.63
N GLN A 139 10.29 19.29 5.54
CA GLN A 139 10.02 19.93 4.23
C GLN A 139 11.25 19.96 3.33
N TRP A 140 12.43 20.16 3.90
CA TRP A 140 13.69 20.04 3.15
C TRP A 140 13.88 18.61 2.59
N ILE A 141 13.62 17.58 3.39
CA ILE A 141 13.71 16.18 2.92
C ILE A 141 12.70 15.93 1.78
N MET A 142 11.47 16.41 1.91
CA MET A 142 10.45 16.29 0.85
C MET A 142 10.88 16.96 -0.45
N GLU A 143 11.53 18.11 -0.39
CA GLU A 143 12.08 18.77 -1.58
C GLU A 143 13.22 17.95 -2.19
N GLN A 144 14.06 17.28 -1.36
CA GLN A 144 15.06 16.36 -1.88
C GLN A 144 14.44 15.16 -2.58
N PHE A 145 13.36 14.58 -2.03
CA PHE A 145 12.62 13.50 -2.69
C PHE A 145 12.14 13.93 -4.07
N LYS A 146 11.46 15.04 -4.14
CA LYS A 146 10.96 15.61 -5.39
C LYS A 146 12.07 15.87 -6.41
N SER A 147 13.18 16.47 -5.98
CA SER A 147 14.31 16.81 -6.83
C SER A 147 15.04 15.57 -7.39
N ASN A 148 14.94 14.44 -6.69
CA ASN A 148 15.54 13.17 -7.08
C ASN A 148 14.53 12.19 -7.69
N LEU A 149 13.30 12.65 -8.02
CA LEU A 149 12.22 11.83 -8.61
C LEU A 149 11.83 10.62 -7.74
N LEU A 150 12.00 10.74 -6.43
CA LEU A 150 11.47 9.77 -5.48
C LEU A 150 9.99 10.03 -5.22
N MET A 151 9.24 8.96 -5.02
CA MET A 151 7.82 9.02 -4.64
C MET A 151 7.67 8.43 -3.24
N ALA A 152 7.06 9.20 -2.34
CA ALA A 152 6.70 8.77 -1.02
C ALA A 152 5.18 8.85 -0.85
N GLU A 153 4.56 7.85 -0.23
CA GLU A 153 3.12 7.88 0.09
C GLU A 153 2.83 8.77 1.29
N ASP A 154 3.76 8.81 2.24
CA ASP A 154 3.66 9.61 3.46
C ASP A 154 4.88 10.53 3.61
N GLU A 155 4.71 11.60 4.38
CA GLU A 155 5.79 12.52 4.71
C GLU A 155 6.76 11.88 5.72
N PRO A 156 8.08 12.17 5.64
CA PRO A 156 9.05 11.68 6.63
C PRO A 156 8.72 12.13 8.05
N ILE A 157 9.00 11.28 9.03
CA ILE A 157 8.96 11.68 10.43
C ILE A 157 10.30 12.33 10.77
N VAL A 158 10.25 13.55 11.29
CA VAL A 158 11.40 14.24 11.88
C VAL A 158 11.00 14.65 13.29
N ALA A 159 11.68 14.11 14.29
CA ALA A 159 11.27 14.27 15.68
C ALA A 159 12.47 14.45 16.63
N VAL A 160 12.33 15.33 17.61
CA VAL A 160 13.30 15.52 18.69
C VAL A 160 12.67 15.39 20.07
N GLY A 161 13.47 14.93 21.03
CA GLY A 161 13.06 14.77 22.42
C GLY A 161 11.79 13.93 22.58
N PRO A 162 10.75 14.40 23.30
CA PRO A 162 9.53 13.62 23.53
C PRO A 162 8.80 13.17 22.25
N ASN A 163 8.91 13.93 21.17
CA ASN A 163 8.24 13.62 19.90
C ASN A 163 8.81 12.35 19.26
N SER A 164 10.07 12.03 19.51
CA SER A 164 10.70 10.81 18.98
C SER A 164 10.17 9.50 19.59
N GLY A 165 9.37 9.60 20.65
CA GLY A 165 8.69 8.45 21.26
C GLY A 165 7.32 8.13 20.64
N ASP A 166 6.82 8.96 19.73
CA ASP A 166 5.57 8.73 19.01
C ASP A 166 5.88 8.21 17.58
N PRO A 167 5.63 6.93 17.29
CA PRO A 167 5.92 6.34 15.98
C PRO A 167 5.05 6.90 14.83
N HIS A 168 4.03 7.67 15.15
CA HIS A 168 3.14 8.34 14.18
C HIS A 168 3.22 9.86 14.25
N TYR A 169 4.28 10.38 14.87
CA TYR A 169 4.48 11.81 14.94
C TYR A 169 4.60 12.45 13.55
N GLY A 170 3.83 13.52 13.33
CA GLY A 170 3.93 14.33 12.11
C GLY A 170 4.18 15.79 12.51
N PRO A 171 5.36 16.36 12.24
CA PRO A 171 5.63 17.75 12.53
C PRO A 171 4.69 18.67 11.75
N LYS A 172 4.30 19.79 12.37
CA LYS A 172 3.37 20.76 11.77
C LYS A 172 3.96 22.15 11.76
N ALA A 173 3.66 22.91 10.72
CA ALA A 173 4.03 24.32 10.64
C ALA A 173 3.58 25.09 11.89
N GLY A 174 4.49 25.83 12.51
CA GLY A 174 4.20 26.64 13.70
C GLY A 174 3.99 25.89 15.02
N ALA A 175 4.00 24.54 14.98
CA ALA A 175 3.79 23.71 16.17
C ALA A 175 4.90 22.68 16.42
N SER A 176 5.89 22.59 15.53
CA SER A 176 7.04 21.69 15.68
C SER A 176 8.12 22.25 16.57
N ARG A 177 8.91 21.38 17.20
CA ARG A 177 10.00 21.77 18.10
C ARG A 177 11.22 22.27 17.32
N PRO A 178 12.00 23.20 17.89
CA PRO A 178 13.32 23.52 17.38
C PRO A 178 14.29 22.37 17.67
N ILE A 179 15.20 22.10 16.73
CA ILE A 179 16.29 21.14 16.87
C ILE A 179 17.47 21.86 17.53
N GLN A 180 17.96 21.34 18.65
CA GLN A 180 18.98 21.97 19.47
C GLN A 180 20.19 21.04 19.73
N ALA A 181 21.29 21.61 20.17
CA ALA A 181 22.45 20.82 20.57
C ALA A 181 22.10 19.94 21.78
N GLY A 182 22.46 18.68 21.69
CA GLY A 182 22.14 17.68 22.70
C GLY A 182 20.83 16.94 22.52
N ASP A 183 19.98 17.36 21.56
CA ASP A 183 18.76 16.61 21.25
C ASP A 183 19.10 15.26 20.60
N PHE A 184 18.28 14.27 20.92
CA PHE A 184 18.17 13.06 20.11
C PHE A 184 17.27 13.38 18.90
N LEU A 185 17.84 13.32 17.70
CA LEU A 185 17.11 13.53 16.45
C LEU A 185 16.79 12.18 15.80
N LEU A 186 15.50 11.91 15.62
CA LEU A 186 14.97 10.80 14.86
C LEU A 186 14.55 11.28 13.47
N ILE A 187 14.97 10.58 12.44
CA ILE A 187 14.49 10.75 11.07
C ILE A 187 14.03 9.35 10.59
N ASP A 188 12.76 9.22 10.27
CA ASP A 188 12.18 8.02 9.68
C ASP A 188 11.59 8.38 8.32
N MET A 189 12.10 7.76 7.26
CA MET A 189 11.74 8.10 5.89
C MET A 189 11.82 6.90 4.96
N TRP A 190 10.93 6.89 3.99
CA TRP A 190 10.90 5.91 2.90
C TRP A 190 10.39 6.56 1.62
N ALA A 191 10.81 6.03 0.47
CA ALA A 191 10.35 6.48 -0.85
C ALA A 191 10.57 5.38 -1.92
#